data_03bfa2bf83898fe48ad450d4d0fc57c4
#
_entry.id   03bfa2bf83898fe48ad450d4d0fc57c4
#
_cell.length_a   1.000
_cell.length_b   1.000
_cell.length_c   1.000
_cell.angle_alpha   90.00
_cell.angle_beta   90.00
_cell.angle_gamma   90.00
#
_symmetry.space_group_name_H-M   'P 1'
#
loop_
_entity.id
_entity.type
_entity.pdbx_description
1 polymer ?
#
loop_
_entity_poly.entity_id
_entity_poly.type
_entity_poly.pdbx_seq_one_letter_code
_entity_poly.pdbx_strand_id
1 'polypeptide(L)'
;RIRHYGRVIVLEDDLVVAPYFLRFMNDALEAYKDEPQVGHIQACDFTQDASLPDTFLIKFTGSWGWATWERAWQHFNPDGQALLNELEGRRLTRRFDFNGNYRFTRMLRRQVQGKNNSWAIRWNASLFLKDILSLNVGRSLVQNNGFDGSGTHCGGGDLYGSQLWMQPLPVEKITPICENEAARAAFTRYYHRTNDFWAKAIRRIKRTLKGDFGA
;
A
#
# COMPACT_ATOMS: atom_id res chain seq x y z
N ARG A 1 17.07 0.80 -14.01
CA ARG A 1 16.39 -0.30 -14.73
C ARG A 1 15.07 0.18 -15.35
N ILE A 2 14.19 0.91 -14.63
CA ILE A 2 12.90 1.36 -15.18
C ILE A 2 13.05 2.19 -16.46
N ARG A 3 14.07 3.05 -16.55
CA ARG A 3 14.38 3.85 -17.76
C ARG A 3 14.77 3.00 -18.98
N HIS A 4 15.25 1.78 -18.76
CA HIS A 4 15.67 0.89 -19.85
C HIS A 4 14.50 0.04 -20.37
N TYR A 5 13.61 -0.40 -19.48
CA TYR A 5 12.51 -1.32 -19.82
C TYR A 5 11.13 -0.64 -19.84
N GLY A 6 11.06 0.65 -19.47
CA GLY A 6 9.82 1.43 -19.42
C GLY A 6 8.84 1.06 -18.31
N ARG A 7 9.01 -0.12 -17.68
CA ARG A 7 8.16 -0.64 -16.59
C ARG A 7 8.95 -1.57 -15.67
N VAL A 8 8.43 -1.77 -14.43
CA VAL A 8 9.07 -2.63 -13.43
C VAL A 8 8.04 -3.26 -12.50
N ILE A 9 8.29 -4.50 -12.11
CA ILE A 9 7.64 -5.18 -10.98
C ILE A 9 8.68 -5.25 -9.87
N VAL A 10 8.29 -4.90 -8.64
CA VAL A 10 9.16 -4.83 -7.46
C VAL A 10 8.63 -5.74 -6.37
N LEU A 11 9.50 -6.58 -5.84
CA LEU A 11 9.27 -7.46 -4.69
C LEU A 11 10.33 -7.20 -3.62
N GLU A 12 9.93 -7.25 -2.36
CA GLU A 12 10.82 -7.32 -1.21
C GLU A 12 11.17 -8.79 -0.94
N ASP A 13 12.28 -9.08 -0.30
CA ASP A 13 12.85 -10.42 -0.11
C ASP A 13 12.07 -11.29 0.92
N ASP A 14 11.24 -10.67 1.73
CA ASP A 14 10.36 -11.30 2.72
C ASP A 14 8.94 -11.62 2.19
N LEU A 15 8.71 -11.45 0.89
CA LEU A 15 7.41 -11.66 0.27
C LEU A 15 7.27 -13.04 -0.39
N VAL A 16 6.16 -13.71 -0.09
CA VAL A 16 5.70 -14.89 -0.82
C VAL A 16 4.59 -14.48 -1.78
N VAL A 17 4.67 -14.96 -3.02
CA VAL A 17 3.73 -14.62 -4.09
C VAL A 17 2.87 -15.80 -4.49
N ALA A 18 1.63 -15.53 -4.85
CA ALA A 18 0.70 -16.52 -5.41
C ALA A 18 1.15 -16.96 -6.82
N PRO A 19 0.75 -18.16 -7.29
CA PRO A 19 1.16 -18.69 -8.60
C PRO A 19 0.85 -17.76 -9.78
N TYR A 20 -0.22 -16.98 -9.69
CA TYR A 20 -0.69 -16.08 -10.75
C TYR A 20 -0.23 -14.62 -10.58
N PHE A 21 0.61 -14.32 -9.60
CA PHE A 21 1.11 -12.97 -9.33
C PHE A 21 1.76 -12.31 -10.56
N LEU A 22 2.74 -12.96 -11.18
CA LEU A 22 3.45 -12.38 -12.34
C LEU A 22 2.53 -12.19 -13.54
N ARG A 23 1.58 -13.10 -13.76
CA ARG A 23 0.57 -12.95 -14.81
C ARG A 23 -0.27 -11.71 -14.56
N PHE A 24 -0.88 -11.59 -13.39
CA PHE A 24 -1.67 -10.43 -12.99
C PHE A 24 -0.90 -9.12 -13.18
N MET A 25 0.35 -9.05 -12.68
CA MET A 25 1.16 -7.83 -12.77
C MET A 25 1.46 -7.43 -14.21
N ASN A 26 1.75 -8.40 -15.09
CA ASN A 26 2.00 -8.12 -16.51
C ASN A 26 0.73 -7.72 -17.25
N ASP A 27 -0.39 -8.40 -17.00
CA ASP A 27 -1.68 -8.08 -17.60
C ASP A 27 -2.14 -6.67 -17.17
N ALA A 28 -1.97 -6.30 -15.90
CA ALA A 28 -2.26 -4.97 -15.38
C ALA A 28 -1.34 -3.89 -15.95
N LEU A 29 -0.03 -4.17 -16.05
CA LEU A 29 0.92 -3.27 -16.69
C LEU A 29 0.57 -3.02 -18.17
N GLU A 30 0.06 -4.01 -18.87
CA GLU A 30 -0.36 -3.87 -20.27
C GLU A 30 -1.69 -3.12 -20.39
N ALA A 31 -2.70 -3.47 -19.57
CA ALA A 31 -4.03 -2.87 -19.62
C ALA A 31 -4.03 -1.36 -19.35
N TYR A 32 -3.12 -0.88 -18.49
CA TYR A 32 -3.04 0.53 -18.09
C TYR A 32 -1.80 1.27 -18.62
N LYS A 33 -1.07 0.73 -19.61
CA LYS A 33 0.16 1.34 -20.12
C LYS A 33 -0.03 2.77 -20.63
N ASP A 34 -1.15 3.02 -21.30
CA ASP A 34 -1.49 4.31 -21.91
C ASP A 34 -2.44 5.15 -21.04
N GLU A 35 -2.61 4.78 -19.75
CA GLU A 35 -3.53 5.46 -18.83
C GLU A 35 -2.77 6.32 -17.83
N PRO A 36 -2.62 7.63 -18.09
CA PRO A 36 -1.82 8.52 -17.24
C PRO A 36 -2.38 8.70 -15.82
N GLN A 37 -3.69 8.50 -15.64
CA GLN A 37 -4.34 8.61 -14.33
C GLN A 37 -4.07 7.41 -13.42
N VAL A 38 -3.47 6.32 -13.93
CA VAL A 38 -3.06 5.15 -13.14
C VAL A 38 -1.53 5.06 -13.16
N GLY A 39 -0.92 5.18 -11.99
CA GLY A 39 0.55 5.23 -11.86
C GLY A 39 1.17 4.09 -11.05
N HIS A 40 0.36 3.25 -10.42
CA HIS A 40 0.83 2.19 -9.54
C HIS A 40 -0.09 0.97 -9.63
N ILE A 41 0.47 -0.22 -9.46
CA ILE A 41 -0.27 -1.47 -9.31
C ILE A 41 0.16 -2.10 -8.00
N GLN A 42 -0.81 -2.52 -7.18
CA GLN A 42 -0.60 -3.14 -5.89
C GLN A 42 -1.22 -4.54 -5.87
N ALA A 43 -0.43 -5.56 -5.52
CA ALA A 43 -0.90 -6.95 -5.49
C ALA A 43 -1.23 -7.48 -4.08
N CYS A 44 -1.09 -6.65 -3.05
CA CYS A 44 -1.44 -6.99 -1.68
C CYS A 44 -2.78 -6.36 -1.28
N ASP A 45 -3.72 -7.19 -0.81
CA ASP A 45 -4.91 -6.68 -0.10
C ASP A 45 -4.59 -6.53 1.39
N PHE A 46 -4.69 -5.31 1.89
CA PHE A 46 -4.49 -4.99 3.30
C PHE A 46 -5.78 -5.10 4.11
N THR A 47 -6.95 -5.03 3.46
CA THR A 47 -8.22 -4.86 4.16
C THR A 47 -8.86 -6.17 4.58
N GLN A 48 -8.64 -7.23 3.81
CA GLN A 48 -9.29 -8.54 3.93
C GLN A 48 -10.83 -8.42 3.89
N ASP A 49 -11.34 -7.40 3.18
CA ASP A 49 -12.77 -7.14 3.07
C ASP A 49 -13.32 -7.89 1.83
N ALA A 50 -13.98 -9.03 2.08
CA ALA A 50 -14.50 -9.89 1.04
C ALA A 50 -15.57 -9.22 0.13
N SER A 51 -16.10 -8.06 0.55
CA SER A 51 -17.07 -7.29 -0.24
C SER A 51 -16.43 -6.45 -1.35
N LEU A 52 -15.10 -6.30 -1.34
CA LEU A 52 -14.40 -5.56 -2.37
C LEU A 52 -14.39 -6.34 -3.70
N PRO A 53 -14.45 -5.62 -4.84
CA PRO A 53 -14.26 -6.24 -6.14
C PRO A 53 -12.84 -6.80 -6.27
N ASP A 54 -12.65 -7.71 -7.22
CA ASP A 54 -11.35 -8.34 -7.47
C ASP A 54 -10.25 -7.33 -7.76
N THR A 55 -10.59 -6.23 -8.47
CA THR A 55 -9.70 -5.08 -8.67
C THR A 55 -10.46 -3.76 -8.50
N PHE A 56 -9.76 -2.73 -8.04
CA PHE A 56 -10.31 -1.39 -7.87
C PHE A 56 -9.23 -0.32 -7.93
N LEU A 57 -9.62 0.91 -8.19
CA LEU A 57 -8.73 2.07 -8.22
C LEU A 57 -8.87 2.87 -6.92
N ILE A 58 -7.72 3.27 -6.32
CA ILE A 58 -7.69 4.05 -5.09
C ILE A 58 -6.45 4.97 -5.05
N LYS A 59 -6.52 6.09 -4.33
CA LYS A 59 -5.36 6.97 -4.08
C LYS A 59 -4.54 6.47 -2.89
N PHE A 60 -3.89 5.35 -3.08
CA PHE A 60 -3.01 4.72 -2.10
C PHE A 60 -2.00 3.82 -2.78
N THR A 61 -0.74 3.88 -2.37
CA THR A 61 0.32 2.98 -2.84
C THR A 61 0.89 2.19 -1.67
N GLY A 62 0.99 0.88 -1.83
CA GLY A 62 1.74 0.00 -0.92
C GLY A 62 3.07 -0.42 -1.53
N SER A 63 3.94 -1.03 -0.73
CA SER A 63 5.25 -1.51 -1.18
C SER A 63 5.34 -3.04 -1.31
N TRP A 64 4.32 -3.79 -0.94
CA TRP A 64 4.34 -5.25 -0.97
C TRP A 64 3.85 -5.80 -2.30
N GLY A 65 4.78 -6.16 -3.17
CA GLY A 65 4.47 -6.67 -4.51
C GLY A 65 3.74 -5.62 -5.35
N TRP A 66 4.49 -4.73 -5.96
CA TRP A 66 3.94 -3.62 -6.71
C TRP A 66 4.61 -3.44 -8.08
N ALA A 67 3.98 -2.70 -8.95
CA ALA A 67 4.54 -2.35 -10.25
C ALA A 67 4.24 -0.91 -10.64
N THR A 68 5.04 -0.39 -11.57
CA THR A 68 4.87 0.96 -12.12
C THR A 68 5.55 1.08 -13.48
N TRP A 69 5.31 2.22 -14.14
CA TRP A 69 5.91 2.61 -15.43
C TRP A 69 6.88 3.77 -15.25
N GLU A 70 7.80 3.94 -16.19
CA GLU A 70 8.69 5.10 -16.23
C GLU A 70 7.91 6.42 -16.23
N ARG A 71 6.84 6.51 -17.05
CA ARG A 71 5.96 7.67 -17.11
C ARG A 71 5.39 8.09 -15.73
N ALA A 72 5.05 7.11 -14.90
CA ALA A 72 4.54 7.36 -13.55
C ALA A 72 5.67 7.68 -12.57
N TRP A 73 6.81 6.98 -12.70
CA TRP A 73 7.97 7.20 -11.82
C TRP A 73 8.58 8.61 -11.96
N GLN A 74 8.40 9.26 -13.09
CA GLN A 74 8.78 10.67 -13.28
C GLN A 74 8.06 11.63 -12.32
N HIS A 75 6.94 11.23 -11.73
CA HIS A 75 6.22 12.00 -10.72
C HIS A 75 6.80 11.85 -9.30
N PHE A 76 7.75 10.94 -9.09
CA PHE A 76 8.38 10.77 -7.79
C PHE A 76 9.15 12.02 -7.39
N ASN A 77 8.71 12.65 -6.30
CA ASN A 77 9.42 13.76 -5.69
C ASN A 77 10.22 13.27 -4.48
N PRO A 78 11.56 13.34 -4.51
CA PRO A 78 12.41 12.96 -3.37
C PRO A 78 12.37 13.97 -2.23
N ASP A 79 11.91 15.21 -2.46
CA ASP A 79 11.80 16.25 -1.45
C ASP A 79 10.55 16.07 -0.58
N GLY A 80 10.73 15.38 0.55
CA GLY A 80 9.64 15.15 1.51
C GLY A 80 9.09 16.43 2.13
N GLN A 81 9.91 17.49 2.27
CA GLN A 81 9.46 18.78 2.81
C GLN A 81 8.53 19.48 1.82
N ALA A 82 8.87 19.49 0.53
CA ALA A 82 8.00 20.06 -0.51
C ALA A 82 6.64 19.32 -0.56
N LEU A 83 6.66 17.98 -0.52
CA LEU A 83 5.43 17.17 -0.46
C LEU A 83 4.58 17.49 0.77
N LEU A 84 5.20 17.64 1.94
CA LEU A 84 4.50 17.96 3.19
C LEU A 84 3.87 19.35 3.12
N ASN A 85 4.62 20.35 2.66
CA ASN A 85 4.13 21.73 2.50
C ASN A 85 2.92 21.79 1.54
N GLU A 86 2.96 21.03 0.44
CA GLU A 86 1.85 20.99 -0.52
C GLU A 86 0.60 20.30 0.08
N LEU A 87 0.77 19.17 0.79
CA LEU A 87 -0.33 18.50 1.50
C LEU A 87 -0.99 19.43 2.53
N GLU A 88 -0.20 20.17 3.30
CA GLU A 88 -0.69 21.10 4.32
C GLU A 88 -1.32 22.34 3.68
N GLY A 89 -0.67 22.96 2.71
CA GLY A 89 -1.17 24.16 2.02
C GLY A 89 -2.50 23.90 1.30
N ARG A 90 -2.68 22.72 0.70
CA ARG A 90 -3.93 22.30 0.06
C ARG A 90 -4.94 21.68 1.04
N ARG A 91 -4.63 21.62 2.34
CA ARG A 91 -5.48 21.02 3.41
C ARG A 91 -5.85 19.55 3.13
N LEU A 92 -4.96 18.80 2.50
CA LEU A 92 -5.19 17.43 2.07
C LEU A 92 -4.74 16.38 3.09
N THR A 93 -4.05 16.76 4.17
CA THR A 93 -3.49 15.84 5.17
C THR A 93 -4.52 14.87 5.74
N ARG A 94 -5.73 15.35 6.06
CA ARG A 94 -6.80 14.48 6.57
C ARG A 94 -7.22 13.41 5.56
N ARG A 95 -7.37 13.78 4.27
CA ARG A 95 -7.72 12.82 3.20
C ARG A 95 -6.57 11.84 2.93
N PHE A 96 -5.33 12.33 2.93
CA PHE A 96 -4.12 11.51 2.80
C PHE A 96 -4.00 10.49 3.93
N ASP A 97 -4.39 10.85 5.14
CA ASP A 97 -4.40 10.02 6.34
C ASP A 97 -5.68 9.14 6.49
N PHE A 98 -6.42 8.87 5.40
CA PHE A 98 -7.68 8.14 5.45
C PHE A 98 -8.63 8.67 6.53
N ASN A 99 -8.98 9.95 6.42
CA ASN A 99 -9.79 10.70 7.38
C ASN A 99 -9.20 10.77 8.81
N GLY A 100 -7.85 10.66 8.90
CA GLY A 100 -7.11 10.67 10.16
C GLY A 100 -6.96 9.29 10.81
N ASN A 101 -7.42 8.21 10.16
CA ASN A 101 -7.34 6.85 10.71
C ASN A 101 -5.98 6.19 10.52
N TYR A 102 -5.12 6.71 9.65
CA TYR A 102 -3.71 6.32 9.54
C TYR A 102 -2.81 7.54 9.63
N ARG A 103 -1.53 7.35 9.95
CA ARG A 103 -0.61 8.45 10.24
C ARG A 103 0.43 8.65 9.14
N PHE A 104 0.01 8.64 7.85
CA PHE A 104 0.91 8.86 6.71
C PHE A 104 1.58 10.23 6.76
N THR A 105 0.83 11.29 7.07
CA THR A 105 1.40 12.64 7.26
C THR A 105 2.47 12.65 8.35
N ARG A 106 2.25 11.94 9.47
CA ARG A 106 3.27 11.81 10.52
C ARG A 106 4.48 11.02 10.03
N MET A 107 4.29 9.97 9.22
CA MET A 107 5.39 9.21 8.63
C MET A 107 6.25 10.10 7.72
N LEU A 108 5.60 10.94 6.90
CA LEU A 108 6.29 11.90 6.03
C LEU A 108 7.05 12.96 6.84
N ARG A 109 6.45 13.54 7.90
CA ARG A 109 7.16 14.45 8.81
C ARG A 109 8.39 13.79 9.46
N ARG A 110 8.30 12.54 9.84
CA ARG A 110 9.45 11.80 10.40
C ARG A 110 10.53 11.55 9.34
N GLN A 111 10.15 11.36 8.08
CA GLN A 111 11.10 11.25 6.96
C GLN A 111 11.83 12.57 6.75
N VAL A 112 11.13 13.70 6.73
CA VAL A 112 11.72 15.06 6.67
C VAL A 112 12.69 15.32 7.81
N GLN A 113 12.38 14.83 9.02
CA GLN A 113 13.23 14.95 10.21
C GLN A 113 14.41 13.96 10.25
N GLY A 114 14.62 13.16 9.20
CA GLY A 114 15.65 12.12 9.17
C GLY A 114 15.41 10.92 10.11
N LYS A 115 14.21 10.82 10.70
CA LYS A 115 13.86 9.74 11.66
C LYS A 115 13.43 8.44 10.97
N ASN A 116 13.28 8.42 9.68
CA ASN A 116 13.15 7.28 8.80
C ASN A 116 13.60 7.67 7.38
N ASN A 117 13.91 6.66 6.56
CA ASN A 117 14.31 6.86 5.16
C ASN A 117 13.29 6.27 4.18
N SER A 118 11.99 6.38 4.48
CA SER A 118 10.95 5.77 3.65
C SER A 118 10.82 6.46 2.30
N TRP A 119 11.22 5.76 1.25
CA TRP A 119 10.92 6.16 -0.14
C TRP A 119 9.42 5.99 -0.43
N ALA A 120 8.78 4.95 0.13
CA ALA A 120 7.39 4.61 -0.13
C ALA A 120 6.41 5.69 0.30
N ILE A 121 6.64 6.36 1.46
CA ILE A 121 5.76 7.46 1.87
C ILE A 121 5.89 8.67 0.94
N ARG A 122 7.07 8.93 0.38
CA ARG A 122 7.26 10.00 -0.62
C ARG A 122 6.58 9.64 -1.94
N TRP A 123 6.66 8.38 -2.36
CA TRP A 123 5.95 7.88 -3.54
C TRP A 123 4.43 8.00 -3.38
N ASN A 124 3.88 7.55 -2.26
CA ASN A 124 2.45 7.68 -1.96
C ASN A 124 2.00 9.15 -1.99
N ALA A 125 2.74 10.06 -1.35
CA ALA A 125 2.43 11.49 -1.35
C ALA A 125 2.55 12.10 -2.76
N SER A 126 3.55 11.69 -3.55
CA SER A 126 3.75 12.20 -4.91
C SER A 126 2.57 11.87 -5.82
N LEU A 127 2.12 10.62 -5.85
CA LEU A 127 0.97 10.22 -6.67
C LEU A 127 -0.33 10.82 -6.13
N PHE A 128 -0.52 10.84 -4.82
CA PHE A 128 -1.71 11.40 -4.18
C PHE A 128 -1.92 12.88 -4.55
N LEU A 129 -0.86 13.69 -4.50
CA LEU A 129 -0.90 15.12 -4.85
C LEU A 129 -1.17 15.39 -6.34
N LYS A 130 -0.86 14.43 -7.19
CA LYS A 130 -1.12 14.47 -8.65
C LYS A 130 -2.46 13.85 -9.05
N ASP A 131 -3.27 13.43 -8.06
CA ASP A 131 -4.53 12.72 -8.30
C ASP A 131 -4.37 11.42 -9.12
N ILE A 132 -3.17 10.83 -9.11
CA ILE A 132 -2.87 9.58 -9.78
C ILE A 132 -3.30 8.40 -8.89
N LEU A 133 -4.01 7.46 -9.49
CA LEU A 133 -4.59 6.30 -8.84
C LEU A 133 -3.64 5.10 -8.86
N SER A 134 -3.89 4.17 -7.96
CA SER A 134 -3.30 2.83 -7.95
C SER A 134 -4.37 1.78 -8.23
N LEU A 135 -4.07 0.83 -9.12
CA LEU A 135 -4.85 -0.40 -9.24
C LEU A 135 -4.50 -1.30 -8.06
N ASN A 136 -5.49 -1.66 -7.27
CA ASN A 136 -5.36 -2.55 -6.13
C ASN A 136 -6.20 -3.80 -6.31
N VAL A 137 -5.91 -4.83 -5.54
CA VAL A 137 -6.62 -6.12 -5.54
C VAL A 137 -7.48 -6.27 -4.29
N GLY A 138 -8.64 -6.90 -4.41
CA GLY A 138 -9.48 -7.33 -3.29
C GLY A 138 -9.19 -8.78 -2.85
N ARG A 139 -8.24 -9.44 -3.51
CA ARG A 139 -7.73 -10.77 -3.17
C ARG A 139 -6.21 -10.72 -3.22
N SER A 140 -5.55 -11.00 -2.10
CA SER A 140 -4.10 -10.82 -2.03
C SER A 140 -3.35 -11.85 -2.86
N LEU A 141 -2.48 -11.37 -3.75
CA LEU A 141 -1.54 -12.19 -4.50
C LEU A 141 -0.14 -12.22 -3.83
N VAL A 142 -0.01 -11.54 -2.68
CA VAL A 142 1.26 -11.43 -1.94
C VAL A 142 0.98 -11.60 -0.46
N GLN A 143 1.85 -12.32 0.23
CA GLN A 143 1.89 -12.45 1.68
C GLN A 143 3.28 -12.06 2.19
N ASN A 144 3.34 -11.29 3.26
CA ASN A 144 4.60 -10.95 3.92
C ASN A 144 4.86 -11.95 5.05
N ASN A 145 5.98 -12.67 4.97
CA ASN A 145 6.42 -13.64 5.98
C ASN A 145 7.37 -13.02 7.02
N GLY A 146 7.81 -11.76 6.85
CA GLY A 146 8.73 -11.09 7.77
C GLY A 146 8.13 -10.74 9.14
N PHE A 147 6.88 -11.15 9.44
CA PHE A 147 6.22 -10.95 10.74
C PHE A 147 6.46 -12.09 11.75
N ASP A 148 7.26 -13.06 11.43
CA ASP A 148 7.67 -14.15 12.33
C ASP A 148 8.65 -13.70 13.44
N GLY A 149 9.06 -12.45 13.44
CA GLY A 149 10.00 -11.84 14.38
C GLY A 149 11.44 -11.74 13.85
N SER A 150 11.72 -12.23 12.65
CA SER A 150 13.05 -12.15 12.02
C SER A 150 13.26 -10.81 11.26
N GLY A 151 12.21 -10.10 10.94
CA GLY A 151 12.26 -8.84 10.17
C GLY A 151 12.66 -7.61 10.99
N THR A 152 13.45 -6.72 10.41
CA THR A 152 14.05 -5.53 11.06
C THR A 152 13.02 -4.50 11.55
N HIS A 153 11.76 -4.56 11.11
CA HIS A 153 10.71 -3.57 11.40
C HIS A 153 9.37 -4.16 11.88
N CYS A 154 9.29 -5.47 12.09
CA CYS A 154 8.04 -6.18 12.32
C CYS A 154 7.90 -6.62 13.78
N GLY A 155 7.03 -5.94 14.53
CA GLY A 155 6.52 -6.45 15.81
C GLY A 155 5.53 -7.57 15.53
N GLY A 156 5.82 -8.80 16.01
CA GLY A 156 5.02 -10.00 15.78
C GLY A 156 3.51 -9.80 16.05
N GLY A 157 2.71 -10.19 15.10
CA GLY A 157 1.24 -10.17 15.18
C GLY A 157 0.62 -10.42 13.82
N ASP A 158 -0.36 -11.28 13.79
CA ASP A 158 -1.13 -11.79 12.64
C ASP A 158 -1.98 -10.75 11.89
N LEU A 159 -1.61 -9.46 12.00
CA LEU A 159 -2.38 -8.31 11.49
C LEU A 159 -2.35 -8.16 9.98
N TYR A 160 -1.39 -8.79 9.33
CA TYR A 160 -1.16 -8.70 7.89
C TYR A 160 -1.15 -10.07 7.21
N GLY A 161 -1.59 -11.12 7.91
CA GLY A 161 -1.74 -12.47 7.40
C GLY A 161 -2.86 -12.57 6.38
N SER A 162 -2.68 -11.95 5.21
CA SER A 162 -3.59 -12.16 4.10
C SER A 162 -3.36 -13.57 3.55
N GLN A 163 -4.44 -14.35 3.43
CA GLN A 163 -4.38 -15.63 2.74
C GLN A 163 -4.11 -15.39 1.25
N LEU A 164 -3.11 -16.07 0.69
CA LEU A 164 -2.80 -15.99 -0.73
C LEU A 164 -3.98 -16.49 -1.58
N TRP A 165 -4.35 -15.72 -2.58
CA TRP A 165 -5.34 -16.12 -3.56
C TRP A 165 -4.70 -17.03 -4.61
N MET A 166 -5.12 -18.30 -4.65
CA MET A 166 -4.49 -19.35 -5.45
C MET A 166 -5.13 -19.54 -6.83
N GLN A 167 -6.10 -18.69 -7.20
CA GLN A 167 -6.78 -18.74 -8.50
C GLN A 167 -6.30 -17.60 -9.41
N PRO A 168 -6.47 -17.71 -10.73
CA PRO A 168 -6.27 -16.59 -11.63
C PRO A 168 -7.10 -15.37 -11.22
N LEU A 169 -6.51 -14.18 -11.32
CA LEU A 169 -7.19 -12.92 -11.10
C LEU A 169 -7.17 -12.15 -12.43
N PRO A 170 -8.25 -12.12 -13.19
CA PRO A 170 -8.28 -11.42 -14.47
C PRO A 170 -8.20 -9.91 -14.27
N VAL A 171 -7.54 -9.23 -15.21
CA VAL A 171 -7.45 -7.77 -15.23
C VAL A 171 -8.38 -7.22 -16.30
N GLU A 172 -9.44 -6.56 -15.86
CA GLU A 172 -10.30 -5.77 -16.74
C GLU A 172 -10.02 -4.29 -16.52
N LYS A 173 -9.93 -3.51 -17.62
CA LYS A 173 -9.73 -2.07 -17.52
C LYS A 173 -10.97 -1.40 -16.92
N ILE A 174 -10.83 -0.82 -15.75
CA ILE A 174 -11.91 -0.13 -15.04
C ILE A 174 -12.27 1.16 -15.79
N THR A 175 -13.56 1.38 -16.04
CA THR A 175 -14.06 2.59 -16.68
C THR A 175 -15.36 3.02 -15.98
N PRO A 176 -15.51 4.28 -15.58
CA PRO A 176 -14.53 5.39 -15.69
C PRO A 176 -13.34 5.25 -14.74
N ILE A 177 -12.21 5.93 -15.08
CA ILE A 177 -11.03 5.97 -14.22
C ILE A 177 -11.31 6.92 -13.05
N CYS A 178 -11.75 6.37 -11.93
CA CYS A 178 -12.04 7.15 -10.71
C CYS A 178 -11.76 6.32 -9.45
N GLU A 179 -11.57 7.01 -8.32
CA GLU A 179 -11.38 6.35 -7.04
C GLU A 179 -12.64 5.55 -6.64
N ASN A 180 -12.47 4.30 -6.23
CA ASN A 180 -13.56 3.47 -5.71
C ASN A 180 -13.85 3.87 -4.25
N GLU A 181 -14.97 4.53 -4.03
CA GLU A 181 -15.34 5.06 -2.72
C GLU A 181 -15.65 3.94 -1.69
N ALA A 182 -16.18 2.79 -2.14
CA ALA A 182 -16.39 1.64 -1.26
C ALA A 182 -15.06 1.06 -0.77
N ALA A 183 -14.08 0.95 -1.66
CA ALA A 183 -12.73 0.53 -1.30
C ALA A 183 -12.07 1.55 -0.37
N ARG A 184 -12.19 2.86 -0.66
CA ARG A 184 -11.71 3.91 0.24
C ARG A 184 -12.32 3.80 1.64
N ALA A 185 -13.63 3.54 1.73
CA ALA A 185 -14.31 3.33 3.00
C ALA A 185 -13.82 2.05 3.71
N ALA A 186 -13.57 0.96 2.99
CA ALA A 186 -13.01 -0.28 3.55
C ALA A 186 -11.61 -0.04 4.14
N PHE A 187 -10.71 0.64 3.42
CA PHE A 187 -9.39 1.03 3.94
C PHE A 187 -9.50 1.93 5.18
N THR A 188 -10.44 2.88 5.18
CA THR A 188 -10.68 3.76 6.33
C THR A 188 -11.12 2.95 7.56
N ARG A 189 -12.06 1.99 7.39
CA ARG A 189 -12.49 1.08 8.48
C ARG A 189 -11.35 0.19 8.96
N TYR A 190 -10.57 -0.37 8.03
CA TYR A 190 -9.40 -1.20 8.35
C TYR A 190 -8.40 -0.43 9.21
N TYR A 191 -8.00 0.78 8.79
CA TYR A 191 -7.07 1.60 9.54
C TYR A 191 -7.64 2.08 10.88
N HIS A 192 -8.93 2.36 10.96
CA HIS A 192 -9.60 2.66 12.23
C HIS A 192 -9.43 1.51 13.22
N ARG A 193 -9.81 0.29 12.82
CA ARG A 193 -9.70 -0.91 13.66
C ARG A 193 -8.25 -1.23 14.07
N THR A 194 -7.29 -1.08 13.14
CA THR A 194 -5.89 -1.45 13.39
C THR A 194 -5.13 -0.39 14.17
N ASN A 195 -5.54 0.86 14.12
CA ASN A 195 -4.89 1.98 14.80
C ASN A 195 -5.61 2.47 16.06
N ASP A 196 -6.77 1.91 16.39
CA ASP A 196 -7.49 2.24 17.59
C ASP A 196 -6.62 2.00 18.84
N PHE A 197 -6.77 2.90 19.85
CA PHE A 197 -6.04 2.84 21.12
C PHE A 197 -6.24 1.50 21.83
N TRP A 198 -7.47 1.02 21.89
CA TRP A 198 -7.82 -0.25 22.52
C TRP A 198 -7.24 -1.45 21.79
N ALA A 199 -7.23 -1.44 20.47
CA ALA A 199 -6.58 -2.48 19.67
C ALA A 199 -5.06 -2.52 19.92
N LYS A 200 -4.41 -1.38 20.13
CA LYS A 200 -3.00 -1.29 20.51
C LYS A 200 -2.73 -1.74 21.92
N ALA A 201 -3.60 -1.39 22.87
CA ALA A 201 -3.51 -1.81 24.27
C ALA A 201 -3.66 -3.33 24.40
N ILE A 202 -4.67 -3.92 23.77
CA ILE A 202 -4.91 -5.38 23.76
C ILE A 202 -3.71 -6.12 23.14
N ARG A 203 -3.15 -5.62 22.03
CA ARG A 203 -1.96 -6.20 21.41
C ARG A 203 -0.74 -6.14 22.31
N ARG A 204 -0.55 -5.04 23.04
CA ARG A 204 0.55 -4.88 24.00
C ARG A 204 0.41 -5.89 25.13
N ILE A 205 -0.80 -6.07 25.68
CA ILE A 205 -1.11 -7.05 26.74
C ILE A 205 -0.86 -8.47 26.23
N LYS A 206 -1.38 -8.83 25.03
CA LYS A 206 -1.17 -10.18 24.45
C LYS A 206 0.31 -10.49 24.20
N ARG A 207 1.13 -9.48 23.86
CA ARG A 207 2.57 -9.65 23.67
C ARG A 207 3.30 -9.90 24.99
N THR A 208 2.92 -9.18 26.06
CA THR A 208 3.47 -9.39 27.40
C THR A 208 3.13 -10.80 27.92
N LEU A 209 1.88 -11.23 27.75
CA LEU A 209 1.45 -12.57 28.17
C LEU A 209 2.09 -13.72 27.36
N LYS A 210 2.45 -13.50 26.08
CA LYS A 210 3.18 -14.51 25.29
C LYS A 210 4.68 -14.57 25.62
N GLY A 211 5.25 -13.47 26.14
CA GLY A 211 6.66 -13.42 26.56
C GLY A 211 6.95 -14.11 27.91
N ASP A 212 5.93 -14.25 28.77
CA ASP A 212 6.09 -14.89 30.11
C ASP A 212 5.94 -16.43 30.10
N PHE A 213 5.61 -17.04 28.95
CA PHE A 213 5.50 -18.51 28.82
C PHE A 213 6.65 -19.16 28.01
N GLY A 214 7.74 -18.42 27.79
CA GLY A 214 8.93 -18.87 27.04
C GLY A 214 10.23 -18.68 27.81
N ALA A 215 10.23 -19.08 29.10
CA ALA A 215 11.44 -19.25 29.93
C ALA A 215 11.51 -20.68 30.48
#